data_acfda99c750fc9d0057e046964b7a6f8
#
_entry.id   acfda99c750fc9d0057e046964b7a6f8
#
_cell.length_a   1.000
_cell.length_b   1.000
_cell.length_c   1.000
_cell.angle_alpha   90.00
_cell.angle_beta   90.00
_cell.angle_gamma   90.00
#
_symmetry.space_group_name_H-M   'P 1'
#
loop_
_entity.id
_entity.type
_entity.pdbx_description
1 polymer ?
#
loop_
_entity_poly.entity_id
_entity_poly.type
_entity_poly.pdbx_seq_one_letter_code
_entity_poly.pdbx_strand_id
1 'polypeptide(L)'
;MKEMDCAEVIVEKENYVKEGVHKGMQGWICHNDNSFGTWLVNFPQCYDKPDIATISIKEEDLKEIPRMDAVVNERIKEQFCE
;
A
#
# COMPACT_ATOMS: atom_id res chain seq x y z
N MET A 1 -5.49 -13.88 1.59
CA MET A 1 -5.82 -12.44 1.50
C MET A 1 -7.06 -12.28 0.67
N LYS A 2 -7.90 -11.33 0.98
CA LYS A 2 -9.17 -11.11 0.29
C LYS A 2 -9.51 -9.63 0.27
N GLU A 3 -10.57 -9.26 -0.46
CA GLU A 3 -11.04 -7.88 -0.50
C GLU A 3 -11.28 -7.35 0.90
N MET A 4 -10.97 -6.10 1.10
CA MET A 4 -11.10 -5.34 2.35
C MET A 4 -10.09 -5.72 3.43
N ASP A 5 -9.26 -6.73 3.20
CA ASP A 5 -8.17 -7.02 4.13
C ASP A 5 -7.16 -5.88 4.11
N CYS A 6 -6.50 -5.67 5.23
CA CYS A 6 -5.43 -4.69 5.33
C CYS A 6 -4.09 -5.37 5.11
N ALA A 7 -3.17 -4.67 4.47
CA ALA A 7 -1.86 -5.23 4.16
C ALA A 7 -0.77 -4.16 4.24
N GLU A 8 0.43 -4.63 4.51
CA GLU A 8 1.62 -3.78 4.59
C GLU A 8 2.62 -4.21 3.52
N VAL A 9 3.22 -3.24 2.86
CA VAL A 9 4.28 -3.50 1.88
C VAL A 9 5.55 -3.88 2.63
N ILE A 10 6.13 -5.02 2.29
CA ILE A 10 7.29 -5.55 3.01
C ILE A 10 8.59 -5.46 2.22
N VAL A 11 8.55 -4.85 1.05
CA VAL A 11 9.74 -4.67 0.20
C VAL A 11 9.77 -3.25 -0.36
N GLU A 12 10.98 -2.78 -0.66
CA GLU A 12 11.17 -1.51 -1.33
C GLU A 12 11.53 -1.81 -2.78
N LYS A 13 10.61 -1.54 -3.69
CA LYS A 13 10.79 -1.79 -5.12
C LYS A 13 10.59 -0.53 -5.92
N GLU A 14 11.42 -0.31 -6.91
CA GLU A 14 11.38 0.88 -7.75
C GLU A 14 10.02 1.09 -8.41
N ASN A 15 9.40 0.02 -8.91
CA ASN A 15 8.10 0.14 -9.56
C ASN A 15 6.97 0.56 -8.61
N TYR A 16 7.13 0.35 -7.30
CA TYR A 16 6.19 0.85 -6.31
C TYR A 16 6.57 2.26 -5.88
N VAL A 17 7.86 2.51 -5.70
CA VAL A 17 8.40 3.81 -5.27
C VAL A 17 8.02 4.92 -6.25
N LYS A 18 8.05 4.65 -7.53
CA LYS A 18 7.67 5.65 -8.54
C LYS A 18 6.22 6.08 -8.43
N GLU A 19 5.38 5.27 -7.78
CA GLU A 19 3.99 5.60 -7.51
C GLU A 19 3.81 6.19 -6.10
N GLY A 20 4.89 6.38 -5.38
CA GLY A 20 4.85 6.93 -4.03
C GLY A 20 4.71 5.89 -2.92
N VAL A 21 4.77 4.61 -3.26
CA VAL A 21 4.59 3.53 -2.29
C VAL A 21 5.94 2.97 -1.84
N HIS A 22 6.19 3.07 -0.56
CA HIS A 22 7.44 2.61 0.06
C HIS A 22 7.20 1.46 1.02
N LYS A 23 8.26 0.74 1.33
CA LYS A 23 8.23 -0.34 2.31
C LYS A 23 7.67 0.19 3.65
N GLY A 24 6.78 -0.58 4.24
CA GLY A 24 6.14 -0.23 5.50
C GLY A 24 4.81 0.50 5.35
N MET A 25 4.49 0.97 4.16
CA MET A 25 3.21 1.61 3.92
C MET A 25 2.09 0.59 4.02
N GLN A 26 0.95 1.02 4.51
CA GLN A 26 -0.19 0.17 4.76
C GLN A 26 -1.37 0.59 3.91
N GLY A 27 -2.15 -0.38 3.48
CA GLY A 27 -3.33 -0.10 2.70
C GLY A 27 -4.33 -1.23 2.81
N TRP A 28 -5.39 -1.14 2.04
CA TRP A 28 -6.41 -2.18 1.99
C TRP A 28 -6.55 -2.74 0.59
N ILE A 29 -6.94 -4.00 0.55
CA ILE A 29 -7.15 -4.72 -0.69
C ILE A 29 -8.47 -4.27 -1.31
N CYS A 30 -8.41 -3.70 -2.50
CA CYS A 30 -9.61 -3.30 -3.22
C CYS A 30 -10.24 -4.50 -3.91
N HIS A 31 -9.44 -5.24 -4.65
CA HIS A 31 -9.89 -6.49 -5.26
C HIS A 31 -8.69 -7.24 -5.81
N ASN A 32 -8.92 -8.49 -6.21
CA ASN A 32 -7.92 -9.29 -6.89
C ASN A 32 -7.74 -8.70 -8.29
N ASP A 33 -6.51 -8.42 -8.65
CA ASP A 33 -6.18 -7.80 -9.93
C ASP A 33 -6.14 -8.80 -11.09
N ASN A 34 -6.61 -10.02 -10.86
CA ASN A 34 -6.69 -11.08 -11.86
C ASN A 34 -5.39 -11.47 -12.52
N SER A 35 -4.30 -11.02 -12.00
CA SER A 35 -2.99 -11.31 -12.57
C SER A 35 -2.22 -12.08 -11.55
N PHE A 36 -2.10 -13.32 -11.72
CA PHE A 36 -1.14 -14.21 -11.07
C PHE A 36 -0.57 -13.75 -9.73
N GLY A 37 -1.41 -13.70 -8.70
CA GLY A 37 -0.97 -13.39 -7.35
C GLY A 37 -0.77 -11.91 -7.08
N THR A 38 -1.41 -11.03 -7.85
CA THR A 38 -1.40 -9.60 -7.54
C THR A 38 -2.74 -9.15 -6.98
N TRP A 39 -2.68 -8.05 -6.22
CA TRP A 39 -3.86 -7.43 -5.63
C TRP A 39 -3.82 -5.93 -5.88
N LEU A 40 -4.97 -5.35 -6.16
CA LEU A 40 -5.09 -3.90 -6.24
C LEU A 40 -5.20 -3.36 -4.82
N VAL A 41 -4.24 -2.54 -4.42
CA VAL A 41 -4.15 -2.02 -3.04
C VAL A 41 -4.24 -0.51 -3.05
N ASN A 42 -5.08 0.03 -2.17
CA ASN A 42 -5.23 1.47 -1.99
C ASN A 42 -4.45 1.92 -0.75
N PHE A 43 -3.63 2.94 -0.91
CA PHE A 43 -2.81 3.50 0.16
C PHE A 43 -3.32 4.90 0.52
N PRO A 44 -4.19 5.02 1.54
CA PRO A 44 -4.76 6.31 1.91
C PRO A 44 -3.86 7.16 2.77
N GLN A 45 -4.19 8.43 2.86
CA GLN A 45 -3.60 9.34 3.83
C GLN A 45 -4.68 9.80 4.80
N CYS A 46 -4.26 10.43 5.89
CA CYS A 46 -5.19 10.94 6.91
C CYS A 46 -5.86 12.24 6.45
N TYR A 47 -6.97 12.55 7.10
CA TYR A 47 -7.71 13.81 6.91
C TYR A 47 -8.21 13.92 5.47
N ASP A 48 -8.21 15.13 4.95
CA ASP A 48 -8.72 15.42 3.61
C ASP A 48 -7.68 15.24 2.51
N LYS A 49 -6.56 14.64 2.82
CA LYS A 49 -5.51 14.44 1.83
C LYS A 49 -5.90 13.33 0.84
N PRO A 50 -5.53 13.47 -0.43
CA PRO A 50 -5.81 12.41 -1.41
C PRO A 50 -5.02 11.15 -1.09
N ASP A 51 -5.46 10.03 -1.65
CA ASP A 51 -4.73 8.78 -1.50
C ASP A 51 -3.35 8.91 -2.13
N ILE A 52 -2.38 8.19 -1.55
CA ILE A 52 -1.04 8.15 -2.13
C ILE A 52 -1.09 7.48 -3.49
N ALA A 53 -1.71 6.31 -3.56
CA ALA A 53 -1.81 5.56 -4.80
C ALA A 53 -2.80 4.41 -4.65
N THR A 54 -3.28 3.91 -5.77
CA THR A 54 -4.02 2.65 -5.85
C THR A 54 -3.35 1.87 -6.96
N ILE A 55 -2.56 0.87 -6.61
CA ILE A 55 -1.74 0.14 -7.56
C ILE A 55 -1.77 -1.36 -7.31
N SER A 56 -1.37 -2.11 -8.33
CA SER A 56 -1.26 -3.57 -8.22
C SER A 56 0.05 -3.95 -7.54
N ILE A 57 -0.02 -4.79 -6.53
CA ILE A 57 1.15 -5.26 -5.78
C ILE A 57 1.09 -6.78 -5.70
N LYS A 58 2.24 -7.41 -5.86
CA LYS A 58 2.33 -8.86 -5.76
C LYS A 58 2.05 -9.31 -4.32
N GLU A 59 1.31 -10.38 -4.17
CA GLU A 59 0.98 -10.91 -2.85
C GLU A 59 2.23 -11.21 -2.04
N GLU A 60 3.29 -11.70 -2.67
CA GLU A 60 4.56 -11.98 -1.99
C GLU A 60 5.24 -10.74 -1.41
N ASP A 61 4.86 -9.55 -1.90
CA ASP A 61 5.39 -8.27 -1.44
C ASP A 61 4.52 -7.63 -0.36
N LEU A 62 3.47 -8.32 0.05
CA LEU A 62 2.51 -7.84 1.04
C LEU A 62 2.47 -8.76 2.25
N LYS A 63 2.16 -8.17 3.40
CA LYS A 63 1.90 -8.91 4.63
C LYS A 63 0.53 -8.51 5.13
N GLU A 64 -0.32 -9.48 5.38
CA GLU A 64 -1.64 -9.20 5.95
C GLU A 64 -1.50 -8.68 7.37
N ILE A 65 -2.23 -7.61 7.69
CA ILE A 65 -2.22 -7.01 9.02
C ILE A 65 -3.65 -6.85 9.52
N PRO A 66 -3.86 -6.86 10.84
CA PRO A 66 -5.23 -6.79 11.38
C PRO A 66 -5.90 -5.45 11.18
N ARG A 67 -5.11 -4.38 11.07
CA ARG A 67 -5.65 -3.03 10.90
C ARG A 67 -4.66 -2.17 10.15
N MET A 68 -5.18 -1.24 9.37
CA MET A 68 -4.38 -0.28 8.61
C MET A 68 -4.34 1.05 9.34
N ASP A 69 -3.18 1.68 9.36
CA ASP A 69 -2.99 3.00 9.96
C ASP A 69 -2.43 3.97 8.93
N ALA A 70 -3.25 4.90 8.48
CA ALA A 70 -2.85 5.87 7.47
C ALA A 70 -1.77 6.84 7.96
N VAL A 71 -1.64 7.03 9.27
CA VAL A 71 -0.57 7.87 9.84
C VAL A 71 0.80 7.31 9.49
N VAL A 72 0.93 5.98 9.45
CA VAL A 72 2.18 5.34 9.06
C VAL A 72 2.55 5.74 7.64
N ASN A 73 1.58 5.79 6.74
CA ASN A 73 1.81 6.19 5.36
C ASN A 73 2.33 7.61 5.26
N GLU A 74 1.74 8.52 6.04
CA GLU A 74 2.17 9.91 6.06
C GLU A 74 3.59 10.06 6.57
N ARG A 75 3.94 9.34 7.64
CA ARG A 75 5.29 9.39 8.21
C ARG A 75 6.33 8.89 7.22
N ILE A 76 6.02 7.80 6.53
CA ILE A 76 6.94 7.25 5.54
C ILE A 76 7.09 8.21 4.36
N LYS A 77 5.98 8.75 3.89
CA LYS A 77 6.00 9.71 2.80
C LYS A 77 6.89 10.92 3.13
N GLU A 78 6.80 11.41 4.36
CA GLU A 78 7.60 12.55 4.80
C GLU A 78 9.09 12.25 4.78
N GLN A 79 9.50 11.02 5.03
CA GLN A 79 10.90 10.63 4.98
C GLN A 79 11.48 10.71 3.58
N PHE A 80 10.65 10.57 2.56
CA PHE A 80 11.07 10.59 1.16
C PHE A 80 10.60 11.85 0.43
N CYS A 81 9.89 12.73 1.11
CA CYS A 81 9.44 13.98 0.53
C CYS A 81 10.53 15.03 0.67
N GLU A 82 10.76 15.76 -0.38
CA GLU A 82 11.74 16.84 -0.38
C GLU A 82 11.11 18.19 -0.14
#